data_c5eea6ae792120369aaadf407a3a6ec5
#
_entry.id   c5eea6ae792120369aaadf407a3a6ec5
#
_cell.length_a   1.000
_cell.length_b   1.000
_cell.length_c   1.000
_cell.angle_alpha   90.00
_cell.angle_beta   90.00
_cell.angle_gamma   90.00
#
_symmetry.space_group_name_H-M   'P 1'
#
loop_
_entity.id
_entity.type
_entity.pdbx_description
1 polymer ?
#
loop_
_entity_poly.entity_id
_entity_poly.type
_entity_poly.pdbx_seq_one_letter_code
_entity_poly.pdbx_strand_id
1 'polypeptide(L)'
;NEKVRKRYDMLSNSFLSFLKLIIKKSEKYTIPLSFCGEDAGKPIEALVLCSLGFKTLSMQPNCIAPVKSLLRNIKLSKIKEIVENTLDSNYENVRNNVLQYLEDIKYNPIT
;
A
#
# COMPACT_ATOMS: atom_id res chain seq x y z
N ASN A 1 11.99 1.90 -19.04
CA ASN A 1 11.50 0.98 -20.06
C ASN A 1 10.13 0.44 -19.66
N GLU A 2 9.13 0.62 -20.50
CA GLU A 2 7.76 0.20 -20.21
C GLU A 2 7.59 -1.30 -19.97
N LYS A 3 8.38 -2.12 -20.66
CA LYS A 3 8.33 -3.57 -20.45
C LYS A 3 8.77 -3.96 -19.05
N VAL A 4 9.76 -3.25 -18.51
CA VAL A 4 10.23 -3.48 -17.15
C VAL A 4 9.19 -2.96 -16.15
N ARG A 5 8.58 -1.81 -16.42
CA ARG A 5 7.51 -1.27 -15.58
C ARG A 5 6.31 -2.21 -15.47
N LYS A 6 5.90 -2.82 -16.58
CA LYS A 6 4.77 -3.73 -16.59
C LYS A 6 5.03 -5.02 -15.80
N ARG A 7 6.28 -5.41 -15.68
CA ARG A 7 6.68 -6.58 -14.89
C ARG A 7 6.81 -6.28 -13.40
N TYR A 8 6.90 -5.01 -13.06
CA TYR A 8 7.12 -4.58 -11.69
C TYR A 8 5.83 -4.06 -11.10
N ASP A 9 5.33 -4.76 -10.10
CA ASP A 9 4.20 -4.30 -9.31
C ASP A 9 4.72 -3.97 -7.91
N MET A 10 4.51 -2.72 -7.49
CA MET A 10 4.89 -2.27 -6.16
C MET A 10 4.20 -3.10 -5.07
N LEU A 11 3.04 -3.66 -5.36
CA LEU A 11 2.32 -4.51 -4.41
C LEU A 11 2.70 -5.99 -4.52
N SER A 12 3.80 -6.32 -5.20
CA SER A 12 4.29 -7.70 -5.22
C SER A 12 4.69 -8.13 -3.81
N ASN A 13 4.49 -9.41 -3.51
CA ASN A 13 4.78 -9.94 -2.19
C ASN A 13 6.24 -9.75 -1.79
N SER A 14 7.17 -9.94 -2.72
CA SER A 14 8.59 -9.79 -2.43
C SER A 14 8.95 -8.34 -2.10
N PHE A 15 8.41 -7.38 -2.83
CA PHE A 15 8.69 -5.97 -2.57
C PHE A 15 8.09 -5.52 -1.26
N LEU A 16 6.84 -5.91 -0.98
CA LEU A 16 6.18 -5.55 0.28
C LEU A 16 6.87 -6.18 1.49
N SER A 17 7.36 -7.40 1.37
CA SER A 17 8.14 -8.04 2.43
C SER A 17 9.43 -7.27 2.70
N PHE A 18 10.08 -6.77 1.64
CA PHE A 18 11.28 -5.95 1.76
C PHE A 18 10.97 -4.62 2.46
N LEU A 19 9.89 -3.94 2.07
CA LEU A 19 9.47 -2.70 2.71
C LEU A 19 9.13 -2.91 4.18
N LYS A 20 8.45 -4.00 4.50
CA LYS A 20 8.12 -4.33 5.89
C LYS A 20 9.38 -4.48 6.73
N LEU A 21 10.41 -5.11 6.18
CA LEU A 21 11.70 -5.25 6.86
C LEU A 21 12.37 -3.89 7.09
N ILE A 22 12.34 -3.01 6.09
CA ILE A 22 12.90 -1.66 6.23
C ILE A 22 12.18 -0.88 7.32
N ILE A 23 10.85 -0.94 7.35
CA ILE A 23 10.06 -0.24 8.36
C ILE A 23 10.40 -0.75 9.76
N LYS A 24 10.49 -2.05 9.93
CA LYS A 24 10.84 -2.65 11.21
C LYS A 24 12.21 -2.17 11.70
N LYS A 25 13.19 -2.09 10.80
CA LYS A 25 14.52 -1.59 11.16
C LYS A 25 14.50 -0.10 11.47
N SER A 26 13.73 0.69 10.73
CA SER A 26 13.63 2.12 10.98
C SER A 26 13.03 2.42 12.35
N GLU A 27 12.05 1.64 12.78
CA GLU A 27 11.44 1.77 14.09
C GLU A 27 12.46 1.48 15.19
N LYS A 28 13.26 0.44 15.01
CA LYS A 28 14.30 0.06 15.97
C LYS A 28 15.31 1.18 16.20
N TYR A 29 15.64 1.94 15.17
CA TYR A 29 16.61 3.02 15.24
C TYR A 29 15.97 4.41 15.29
N THR A 30 14.67 4.49 15.43
CA THR A 30 13.90 5.72 15.51
C THR A 30 14.12 6.64 14.29
N ILE A 31 14.25 6.05 13.11
CA ILE A 31 14.45 6.79 11.87
C ILE A 31 13.10 6.96 11.18
N PRO A 32 12.64 8.20 10.93
CA PRO A 32 11.39 8.39 10.20
C PRO A 32 11.56 8.00 8.73
N LEU A 33 10.54 7.34 8.18
CA LEU A 33 10.52 6.96 6.77
C LEU A 33 9.40 7.65 6.04
N SER A 34 9.70 8.08 4.83
CA SER A 34 8.72 8.58 3.90
C SER A 34 8.81 7.78 2.61
N PHE A 35 7.71 7.72 1.88
CA PHE A 35 7.68 7.11 0.56
C PHE A 35 7.27 8.19 -0.43
N CYS A 36 8.02 8.35 -1.49
CA CYS A 36 7.73 9.33 -2.53
C CYS A 36 7.81 8.66 -3.89
N GLY A 37 7.11 9.23 -4.85
CA GLY A 37 7.06 8.72 -6.19
C GLY A 37 5.65 8.59 -6.69
N GLU A 38 5.52 8.18 -7.94
CA GLU A 38 4.25 8.09 -8.61
C GLU A 38 3.29 7.11 -7.92
N ASP A 39 3.82 5.99 -7.43
CA ASP A 39 3.00 4.96 -6.79
C ASP A 39 2.38 5.42 -5.47
N ALA A 40 3.01 6.36 -4.77
CA ALA A 40 2.45 6.90 -3.53
C ALA A 40 1.13 7.65 -3.75
N GLY A 41 0.89 8.13 -4.97
CA GLY A 41 -0.35 8.82 -5.32
C GLY A 41 -1.45 7.93 -5.85
N LYS A 42 -1.21 6.64 -6.02
CA LYS A 42 -2.23 5.69 -6.44
C LYS A 42 -2.98 5.20 -5.21
N PRO A 43 -4.33 5.25 -5.20
CA PRO A 43 -5.10 5.00 -3.98
C PRO A 43 -4.81 3.65 -3.30
N ILE A 44 -4.79 2.56 -4.05
CA ILE A 44 -4.56 1.24 -3.46
C ILE A 44 -3.14 1.11 -2.93
N GLU A 45 -2.15 1.60 -3.69
CA GLU A 45 -0.76 1.59 -3.28
C GLU A 45 -0.57 2.43 -2.01
N ALA A 46 -1.16 3.64 -1.98
CA ALA A 46 -1.09 4.50 -0.80
C ALA A 46 -1.70 3.82 0.43
N LEU A 47 -2.84 3.17 0.25
CA LEU A 47 -3.52 2.46 1.32
C LEU A 47 -2.62 1.36 1.91
N VAL A 48 -2.00 0.58 1.05
CA VAL A 48 -1.08 -0.50 1.48
C VAL A 48 0.15 0.08 2.16
N LEU A 49 0.76 1.12 1.59
CA LEU A 49 1.94 1.76 2.19
C LEU A 49 1.63 2.29 3.59
N CYS A 50 0.48 2.95 3.76
CA CYS A 50 0.07 3.42 5.09
C CYS A 50 -0.14 2.26 6.06
N SER A 51 -0.72 1.15 5.59
CA SER A 51 -0.95 -0.02 6.44
C SER A 51 0.35 -0.66 6.90
N LEU A 52 1.41 -0.56 6.09
CA LEU A 52 2.73 -1.07 6.44
C LEU A 52 3.42 -0.22 7.52
N GLY A 53 3.05 1.06 7.64
CA GLY A 53 3.61 1.92 8.65
C GLY A 53 4.30 3.18 8.13
N PHE A 54 4.24 3.45 6.81
CA PHE A 54 4.72 4.72 6.29
C PHE A 54 3.81 5.85 6.78
N LYS A 55 4.39 6.83 7.43
CA LYS A 55 3.64 7.96 8.00
C LYS A 55 3.60 9.16 7.08
N THR A 56 4.50 9.21 6.12
CA THR A 56 4.59 10.31 5.17
C THR A 56 4.63 9.76 3.75
N LEU A 57 3.69 10.22 2.93
CA LEU A 57 3.66 9.92 1.51
C LEU A 57 3.70 11.23 0.74
N SER A 58 4.58 11.33 -0.24
CA SER A 58 4.66 12.48 -1.13
C SER A 58 4.04 12.13 -2.47
N MET A 59 3.09 12.93 -2.92
CA MET A 59 2.37 12.68 -4.15
C MET A 59 1.98 13.98 -4.84
N GLN A 60 1.53 13.88 -6.08
CA GLN A 60 1.04 15.04 -6.82
C GLN A 60 -0.22 15.60 -6.16
N PRO A 61 -0.45 16.92 -6.20
CA PRO A 61 -1.62 17.52 -5.55
C PRO A 61 -2.96 16.93 -5.96
N ASN A 62 -3.11 16.54 -7.22
CA ASN A 62 -4.36 15.95 -7.71
C ASN A 62 -4.63 14.54 -7.16
N CYS A 63 -3.63 13.91 -6.55
CA CYS A 63 -3.77 12.59 -5.96
C CYS A 63 -4.19 12.65 -4.48
N ILE A 64 -4.04 13.81 -3.84
CA ILE A 64 -4.24 13.92 -2.39
C ILE A 64 -5.69 13.66 -1.99
N ALA A 65 -6.67 14.26 -2.67
CA ALA A 65 -8.07 14.13 -2.29
C ALA A 65 -8.58 12.67 -2.43
N PRO A 66 -8.33 11.96 -3.53
CA PRO A 66 -8.74 10.56 -3.63
C PRO A 66 -8.11 9.67 -2.57
N VAL A 67 -6.82 9.86 -2.27
CA VAL A 67 -6.11 9.08 -1.26
C VAL A 67 -6.67 9.37 0.12
N LYS A 68 -6.86 10.64 0.47
CA LYS A 68 -7.45 11.00 1.76
C LYS A 68 -8.85 10.45 1.93
N SER A 69 -9.67 10.49 0.88
CA SER A 69 -11.02 9.93 0.92
C SER A 69 -10.97 8.44 1.26
N LEU A 70 -10.09 7.71 0.60
CA LEU A 70 -9.93 6.27 0.85
C LEU A 70 -9.48 6.02 2.29
N LEU A 71 -8.45 6.75 2.75
CA LEU A 71 -7.92 6.57 4.10
C LEU A 71 -8.92 6.89 5.20
N ARG A 72 -9.83 7.84 4.95
CA ARG A 72 -10.87 8.19 5.92
C ARG A 72 -11.95 7.14 6.05
N ASN A 73 -12.19 6.37 5.00
CA ASN A 73 -13.30 5.43 4.93
C ASN A 73 -12.89 3.98 5.18
N ILE A 74 -11.60 3.69 5.23
CA ILE A 74 -11.09 2.33 5.36
C ILE A 74 -10.24 2.23 6.63
N LYS A 75 -10.45 1.15 7.39
CA LYS A 75 -9.63 0.89 8.57
C LYS A 75 -8.29 0.30 8.15
N LEU A 76 -7.21 1.00 8.45
CA LEU A 76 -5.86 0.53 8.12
C LEU A 76 -5.52 -0.79 8.80
N SER A 77 -6.07 -1.04 9.99
CA SER A 77 -5.86 -2.31 10.68
C SER A 77 -6.35 -3.50 9.87
N LYS A 78 -7.46 -3.33 9.14
CA LYS A 78 -7.98 -4.38 8.27
C LYS A 78 -7.07 -4.59 7.05
N ILE A 79 -6.58 -3.52 6.47
CA ILE A 79 -5.66 -3.62 5.34
C ILE A 79 -4.35 -4.28 5.78
N LYS A 80 -3.85 -3.91 6.95
CA LYS A 80 -2.64 -4.52 7.51
C LYS A 80 -2.83 -6.02 7.69
N GLU A 81 -3.97 -6.44 8.21
CA GLU A 81 -4.31 -7.85 8.38
C GLU A 81 -4.30 -8.59 7.03
N ILE A 82 -4.93 -8.00 6.01
CA ILE A 82 -4.96 -8.58 4.68
C ILE A 82 -3.55 -8.71 4.10
N VAL A 83 -2.75 -7.66 4.23
CA VAL A 83 -1.37 -7.67 3.73
C VAL A 83 -0.55 -8.77 4.42
N GLU A 84 -0.61 -8.83 5.74
CA GLU A 84 0.14 -9.82 6.51
C GLU A 84 -0.27 -11.24 6.16
N ASN A 85 -1.58 -11.51 6.07
CA ASN A 85 -2.08 -12.82 5.71
C ASN A 85 -1.68 -13.21 4.29
N THR A 86 -1.70 -12.25 3.37
CA THR A 86 -1.29 -12.50 1.98
C THR A 86 0.19 -12.79 1.89
N LEU A 87 1.02 -12.04 2.63
CA LEU A 87 2.47 -12.26 2.61
C LEU A 87 2.87 -13.59 3.22
N ASP A 88 2.07 -14.12 4.16
CA ASP A 88 2.29 -15.44 4.74
C ASP A 88 1.86 -16.55 3.78
N SER A 89 1.05 -16.24 2.79
CA SER A 89 0.59 -17.15 1.75
C SER A 89 1.41 -16.91 0.47
N ASN A 90 2.13 -17.88 0.00
CA ASN A 90 2.96 -17.70 -1.19
C ASN A 90 2.17 -17.70 -2.51
N TYR A 91 0.87 -17.88 -2.45
CA TYR A 91 0.04 -18.07 -3.65
C TYR A 91 -0.92 -16.93 -3.94
N GLU A 92 -1.10 -16.01 -3.01
CA GLU A 92 -2.05 -14.92 -3.15
C GLU A 92 -1.37 -13.60 -3.48
N ASN A 93 -2.16 -12.66 -3.99
CA ASN A 93 -1.69 -11.34 -4.43
C ASN A 93 -2.35 -10.26 -3.56
N VAL A 94 -1.53 -9.37 -2.99
CA VAL A 94 -2.02 -8.32 -2.11
C VAL A 94 -3.02 -7.41 -2.82
N ARG A 95 -2.72 -6.97 -4.05
CA ARG A 95 -3.61 -6.10 -4.80
C ARG A 95 -5.00 -6.72 -4.93
N ASN A 96 -5.05 -7.97 -5.34
CA ASN A 96 -6.32 -8.66 -5.56
C ASN A 96 -7.09 -8.82 -4.26
N ASN A 97 -6.42 -9.12 -3.17
CA ASN A 97 -7.07 -9.32 -1.88
C ASN A 97 -7.59 -8.00 -1.30
N VAL A 98 -6.83 -6.91 -1.47
CA VAL A 98 -7.29 -5.58 -1.04
C VAL A 98 -8.49 -5.13 -1.89
N LEU A 99 -8.42 -5.30 -3.21
CA LEU A 99 -9.53 -4.96 -4.08
C LEU A 99 -10.78 -5.77 -3.76
N GLN A 100 -10.62 -7.05 -3.46
CA GLN A 100 -11.73 -7.90 -3.06
C GLN A 100 -12.38 -7.42 -1.77
N TYR A 101 -11.57 -7.03 -0.79
CA TYR A 101 -12.08 -6.47 0.45
C TYR A 101 -12.89 -5.20 0.21
N LEU A 102 -12.38 -4.29 -0.62
CA LEU A 102 -13.09 -3.06 -0.95
C LEU A 102 -14.41 -3.34 -1.65
N GLU A 103 -14.44 -4.33 -2.53
CA GLU A 103 -15.66 -4.77 -3.18
C GLU A 103 -16.66 -5.35 -2.18
N ASP A 104 -16.19 -6.17 -1.25
CA ASP A 104 -17.03 -6.79 -0.23
C ASP A 104 -17.71 -5.76 0.67
N ILE A 105 -17.03 -4.67 1.00
CA ILE A 105 -17.62 -3.59 1.79
C ILE A 105 -18.32 -2.56 0.92
N LYS A 106 -18.41 -2.80 -0.38
CA LYS A 106 -19.07 -1.93 -1.36
C LYS A 106 -18.47 -0.52 -1.42
N TYR A 107 -17.19 -0.41 -1.16
CA TYR A 107 -16.47 0.83 -1.33
C TYR A 107 -16.00 0.95 -2.77
N ASN A 108 -16.33 2.06 -3.41
CA ASN A 108 -15.93 2.30 -4.80
C ASN A 108 -14.95 3.48 -4.82
N PRO A 109 -13.63 3.22 -4.89
CA PRO A 109 -12.67 4.30 -4.92
C PRO A 109 -12.83 5.13 -6.18
N ILE A 110 -12.81 6.43 -6.03
CA ILE A 110 -12.81 7.37 -7.17
C ILE A 110 -11.40 7.35 -7.73
N THR A 111 -11.28 6.79 -8.90
CA THR A 111 -10.00 6.73 -9.60
C THR A 111 -9.77 7.99 -10.44
#